data_0619b360cc104d67c470e32e36de75d1
#
_entry.id   0619b360cc104d67c470e32e36de75d1
#
_cell.length_a   1.000
_cell.length_b   1.000
_cell.length_c   1.000
_cell.angle_alpha   90.00
_cell.angle_beta   90.00
_cell.angle_gamma   90.00
#
_symmetry.space_group_name_H-M   'P 1'
#
loop_
_entity.id
_entity.type
_entity.pdbx_description
1 polymer ?
#
loop_
_entity_poly.entity_id
_entity_poly.type
_entity_poly.pdbx_seq_one_letter_code
_entity_poly.pdbx_strand_id
1 'polypeptide(L)'
;MAVAAAGGWHQSTRLQHEVAGLRKSVQAAEQERRGLIQRVDAERRGADVEQSLLASRIADLSRRERSAGPDEAGDVEAAALRDQLETTQSRLLALENERIAGQRVIQEYGGGVCLIQASYAFYDEAGGPLRDRPEGEPAPPADAAGEDKAGPVHTVDYYGTGFLVDRDGRILTNRHVAEPWWNDDTADRLAAAGYKPRFVTFRAFFPNQQDPFDLVLERKSESMDLAVLRVELRGRKVPVLPLDRSGTAVAGQPMMVMGYPTGLEAILAKAESGVVKQILETQGPSSERVTEALSRQGLIRPTTTQGHIGDVTRTDIVFDAATTQGGSGGPIFNKQGQVIAVEYALLTKFGGNSFAIPISYAIELLPPSS
;
A
#
# COMPACT_ATOMS: atom_id res chain seq x y z
N MET A 1 -0.45 46.82 25.04
CA MET A 1 0.64 45.83 24.72
C MET A 1 0.47 44.48 25.39
N ALA A 2 -0.75 43.96 25.60
CA ALA A 2 -0.99 42.67 26.26
C ALA A 2 -1.73 41.64 25.36
N VAL A 3 -2.13 42.00 24.14
CA VAL A 3 -2.91 41.09 23.25
C VAL A 3 -2.02 40.25 22.32
N ALA A 4 -0.76 40.64 22.10
CA ALA A 4 0.16 39.90 21.22
C ALA A 4 0.82 38.66 21.89
N ALA A 5 0.80 38.55 23.21
CA ALA A 5 1.41 37.44 23.93
C ALA A 5 0.51 36.18 24.02
N ALA A 6 -0.82 36.35 24.03
CA ALA A 6 -1.76 35.22 24.16
C ALA A 6 -1.87 34.36 22.88
N GLY A 7 -1.76 34.97 21.69
CA GLY A 7 -1.80 34.24 20.42
C GLY A 7 -0.59 33.33 20.17
N GLY A 8 0.58 33.69 20.71
CA GLY A 8 1.80 32.89 20.57
C GLY A 8 1.81 31.63 21.46
N TRP A 9 1.15 31.67 22.59
CA TRP A 9 1.06 30.52 23.52
C TRP A 9 0.11 29.44 22.99
N HIS A 10 -1.01 29.82 22.40
CA HIS A 10 -1.97 28.86 21.81
C HIS A 10 -1.43 28.15 20.56
N GLN A 11 -0.67 28.85 19.72
CA GLN A 11 0.02 28.21 18.59
C GLN A 11 1.14 27.25 19.05
N SER A 12 1.85 27.57 20.13
CA SER A 12 2.90 26.73 20.71
C SER A 12 2.34 25.43 21.31
N THR A 13 1.21 25.48 22.02
CA THR A 13 0.57 24.30 22.60
C THR A 13 -0.03 23.38 21.52
N ARG A 14 -0.65 23.91 20.48
CA ARG A 14 -1.17 23.13 19.36
C ARG A 14 -0.04 22.43 18.58
N LEU A 15 1.04 23.14 18.26
CA LEU A 15 2.25 22.57 17.68
C LEU A 15 2.86 21.47 18.56
N GLN A 16 2.84 21.65 19.88
CA GLN A 16 3.30 20.62 20.82
C GLN A 16 2.38 19.37 20.83
N HIS A 17 1.08 19.54 20.72
CA HIS A 17 0.12 18.43 20.62
C HIS A 17 0.22 17.69 19.28
N GLU A 18 0.34 18.40 18.17
CA GLU A 18 0.56 17.82 16.85
C GLU A 18 1.92 17.08 16.74
N VAL A 19 2.98 17.69 17.29
CA VAL A 19 4.29 17.03 17.39
C VAL A 19 4.26 15.83 18.35
N ALA A 20 3.49 15.90 19.44
CA ALA A 20 3.31 14.78 20.35
C ALA A 20 2.45 13.67 19.70
N GLY A 21 1.44 14.03 18.90
CA GLY A 21 0.66 13.11 18.07
C GLY A 21 1.54 12.39 17.04
N LEU A 22 2.29 13.15 16.25
CA LEU A 22 3.25 12.61 15.28
C LEU A 22 4.33 11.72 15.94
N ARG A 23 4.84 12.10 17.10
CA ARG A 23 5.80 11.27 17.87
C ARG A 23 5.15 9.96 18.33
N LYS A 24 3.90 10.00 18.77
CA LYS A 24 3.14 8.81 19.16
C LYS A 24 2.88 7.89 17.95
N SER A 25 2.50 8.46 16.81
CA SER A 25 2.32 7.74 15.56
C SER A 25 3.64 7.13 15.06
N VAL A 26 4.74 7.89 15.12
CA VAL A 26 6.07 7.37 14.76
C VAL A 26 6.50 6.23 15.69
N GLN A 27 6.24 6.32 17.00
CA GLN A 27 6.54 5.24 17.95
C GLN A 27 5.68 4.00 17.71
N ALA A 28 4.39 4.19 17.42
CA ALA A 28 3.50 3.07 17.07
C ALA A 28 3.93 2.40 15.76
N ALA A 29 4.25 3.19 14.73
CA ALA A 29 4.78 2.70 13.45
C ALA A 29 6.13 2.01 13.62
N GLU A 30 7.02 2.48 14.51
CA GLU A 30 8.28 1.78 14.84
C GLU A 30 8.05 0.42 15.49
N GLN A 31 7.05 0.29 16.37
CA GLN A 31 6.71 -1.00 16.98
C GLN A 31 6.12 -1.96 15.95
N GLU A 32 5.20 -1.49 15.12
CA GLU A 32 4.60 -2.28 14.05
C GLU A 32 5.64 -2.69 13.00
N ARG A 33 6.54 -1.76 12.63
CA ARG A 33 7.70 -2.05 11.78
C ARG A 33 8.59 -3.14 12.37
N ARG A 34 8.92 -3.07 13.66
CA ARG A 34 9.73 -4.11 14.31
C ARG A 34 9.05 -5.47 14.21
N GLY A 35 7.72 -5.51 14.39
CA GLY A 35 6.92 -6.72 14.22
C GLY A 35 6.89 -7.23 12.77
N LEU A 36 6.79 -6.34 11.79
CA LEU A 36 6.85 -6.66 10.36
C LEU A 36 8.24 -7.14 9.95
N ILE A 37 9.29 -6.43 10.36
CA ILE A 37 10.68 -6.84 10.10
C ILE A 37 10.95 -8.22 10.71
N GLN A 38 10.52 -8.47 11.95
CA GLN A 38 10.70 -9.77 12.58
C GLN A 38 9.98 -10.89 11.83
N ARG A 39 8.77 -10.63 11.31
CA ARG A 39 8.04 -11.61 10.48
C ARG A 39 8.73 -11.84 9.14
N VAL A 40 9.08 -10.79 8.43
CA VAL A 40 9.82 -10.88 7.15
C VAL A 40 11.18 -11.57 7.32
N ASP A 41 11.91 -11.25 8.39
CA ASP A 41 13.18 -11.91 8.70
C ASP A 41 12.99 -13.37 9.14
N ALA A 42 11.87 -13.70 9.78
CA ALA A 42 11.53 -15.08 10.12
C ALA A 42 11.18 -15.88 8.86
N GLU A 43 10.38 -15.31 7.95
CA GLU A 43 10.05 -15.92 6.67
C GLU A 43 11.28 -16.10 5.77
N ARG A 44 12.14 -15.09 5.68
CA ARG A 44 13.44 -15.21 4.96
C ARG A 44 14.32 -16.29 5.55
N ARG A 45 14.48 -16.32 6.87
CA ARG A 45 15.24 -17.38 7.53
C ARG A 45 14.62 -18.75 7.32
N GLY A 46 13.28 -18.85 7.31
CA GLY A 46 12.56 -20.08 7.00
C GLY A 46 12.86 -20.56 5.58
N ALA A 47 12.80 -19.69 4.59
CA ALA A 47 13.12 -20.00 3.19
C ALA A 47 14.60 -20.35 2.99
N ASP A 48 15.53 -19.62 3.62
CA ASP A 48 16.97 -19.93 3.55
C ASP A 48 17.29 -21.27 4.22
N VAL A 49 16.62 -21.60 5.32
CA VAL A 49 16.74 -22.90 6.00
C VAL A 49 16.19 -24.03 5.12
N GLU A 50 15.02 -23.84 4.51
CA GLU A 50 14.44 -24.84 3.60
C GLU A 50 15.34 -25.06 2.38
N GLN A 51 15.88 -24.01 1.77
CA GLN A 51 16.82 -24.09 0.67
C GLN A 51 18.10 -24.85 1.06
N SER A 52 18.68 -24.54 2.23
CA SER A 52 19.85 -25.23 2.76
C SER A 52 19.56 -26.72 3.06
N LEU A 53 18.38 -27.02 3.58
CA LEU A 53 17.95 -28.39 3.87
C LEU A 53 17.79 -29.20 2.58
N LEU A 54 17.16 -28.62 1.55
CA LEU A 54 17.01 -29.26 0.23
C LEU A 54 18.37 -29.51 -0.42
N ALA A 55 19.28 -28.52 -0.40
CA ALA A 55 20.62 -28.67 -0.93
C ALA A 55 21.41 -29.78 -0.19
N SER A 56 21.31 -29.84 1.15
CA SER A 56 21.92 -30.89 1.96
C SER A 56 21.34 -32.29 1.62
N ARG A 57 20.02 -32.37 1.45
CA ARG A 57 19.33 -33.61 1.07
C ARG A 57 19.72 -34.08 -0.34
N ILE A 58 19.86 -33.17 -1.30
CA ILE A 58 20.37 -33.47 -2.64
C ILE A 58 21.78 -34.08 -2.55
N ALA A 59 22.66 -33.48 -1.74
CA ALA A 59 24.03 -33.98 -1.57
C ALA A 59 24.07 -35.38 -0.89
N ASP A 60 23.15 -35.64 0.05
CA ASP A 60 23.05 -36.97 0.70
C ASP A 60 22.50 -38.02 -0.28
N LEU A 61 21.40 -37.73 -0.95
CA LEU A 61 20.80 -38.62 -1.95
C LEU A 61 21.80 -38.97 -3.07
N SER A 62 22.55 -38.00 -3.57
CA SER A 62 23.57 -38.19 -4.60
C SER A 62 24.75 -39.05 -4.09
N ARG A 63 25.05 -39.01 -2.80
CA ARG A 63 26.06 -39.91 -2.21
C ARG A 63 25.54 -41.34 -2.10
N ARG A 64 24.30 -41.53 -1.65
CA ARG A 64 23.66 -42.85 -1.51
C ARG A 64 23.50 -43.52 -2.86
N GLU A 65 23.02 -42.78 -3.89
CA GLU A 65 22.92 -43.28 -5.26
C GLU A 65 24.24 -43.82 -5.77
N ARG A 66 25.35 -43.09 -5.56
CA ARG A 66 26.71 -43.54 -5.96
C ARG A 66 27.24 -44.73 -5.16
N SER A 67 26.65 -45.01 -4.01
CA SER A 67 27.05 -46.11 -3.10
C SER A 67 26.16 -47.34 -3.24
N ALA A 68 25.08 -47.26 -4.05
CA ALA A 68 24.21 -48.42 -4.31
C ALA A 68 25.02 -49.53 -5.03
N GLY A 69 24.88 -50.75 -4.55
CA GLY A 69 25.62 -51.89 -5.10
C GLY A 69 25.14 -52.32 -6.49
N PRO A 70 25.92 -53.16 -7.21
CA PRO A 70 25.58 -53.58 -8.56
C PRO A 70 24.69 -54.83 -8.61
N ASP A 71 23.84 -55.07 -7.59
CA ASP A 71 22.86 -56.15 -7.52
C ASP A 71 21.42 -55.66 -7.82
N GLU A 72 20.49 -56.58 -8.11
CA GLU A 72 19.09 -56.24 -8.40
C GLU A 72 18.42 -55.37 -7.32
N ALA A 73 18.78 -55.59 -6.06
CA ALA A 73 18.29 -54.79 -4.95
C ALA A 73 18.86 -53.38 -4.96
N GLY A 74 20.15 -53.23 -5.32
CA GLY A 74 20.82 -51.95 -5.53
C GLY A 74 20.27 -51.15 -6.69
N ASP A 75 19.87 -51.82 -7.78
CA ASP A 75 19.24 -51.16 -8.93
C ASP A 75 17.87 -50.56 -8.61
N VAL A 76 17.04 -51.26 -7.80
CA VAL A 76 15.75 -50.74 -7.35
C VAL A 76 15.94 -49.59 -6.36
N GLU A 77 16.89 -49.68 -5.46
CA GLU A 77 17.23 -48.62 -4.50
C GLU A 77 17.77 -47.39 -5.25
N ALA A 78 18.66 -47.56 -6.24
CA ALA A 78 19.19 -46.48 -7.06
C ALA A 78 18.11 -45.80 -7.86
N ALA A 79 17.12 -46.51 -8.40
CA ALA A 79 16.00 -45.94 -9.10
C ALA A 79 15.12 -45.07 -8.18
N ALA A 80 14.81 -45.55 -6.97
CA ALA A 80 14.05 -44.79 -5.99
C ALA A 80 14.79 -43.53 -5.50
N LEU A 81 16.13 -43.63 -5.33
CA LEU A 81 16.95 -42.47 -4.99
C LEU A 81 17.03 -41.41 -6.09
N ARG A 82 17.05 -41.86 -7.36
CA ARG A 82 16.99 -40.93 -8.53
C ARG A 82 15.68 -40.17 -8.56
N ASP A 83 14.57 -40.83 -8.39
CA ASP A 83 13.23 -40.20 -8.35
C ASP A 83 13.14 -39.16 -7.22
N GLN A 84 13.63 -39.49 -6.01
CA GLN A 84 13.70 -38.55 -4.88
C GLN A 84 14.65 -37.36 -5.15
N LEU A 85 15.76 -37.61 -5.83
CA LEU A 85 16.72 -36.58 -6.21
C LEU A 85 16.11 -35.61 -7.22
N GLU A 86 15.48 -36.13 -8.28
CA GLU A 86 14.80 -35.34 -9.30
C GLU A 86 13.68 -34.50 -8.70
N THR A 87 12.85 -35.10 -7.83
CA THR A 87 11.79 -34.37 -7.11
C THR A 87 12.36 -33.25 -6.24
N THR A 88 13.44 -33.53 -5.49
CA THR A 88 14.06 -32.53 -4.59
C THR A 88 14.74 -31.42 -5.36
N GLN A 89 15.42 -31.73 -6.49
CA GLN A 89 16.00 -30.73 -7.39
C GLN A 89 14.94 -29.86 -8.03
N SER A 90 13.85 -30.44 -8.50
CA SER A 90 12.72 -29.69 -9.08
C SER A 90 12.11 -28.70 -8.08
N ARG A 91 11.97 -29.11 -6.82
CA ARG A 91 11.48 -28.25 -5.74
C ARG A 91 12.44 -27.09 -5.44
N LEU A 92 13.75 -27.35 -5.40
CA LEU A 92 14.76 -26.30 -5.21
C LEU A 92 14.73 -25.27 -6.34
N LEU A 93 14.71 -25.73 -7.58
CA LEU A 93 14.62 -24.85 -8.77
C LEU A 93 13.34 -24.03 -8.78
N ALA A 94 12.21 -24.61 -8.33
CA ALA A 94 10.95 -23.87 -8.23
C ALA A 94 11.06 -22.70 -7.24
N LEU A 95 11.64 -22.92 -6.04
CA LEU A 95 11.86 -21.89 -5.04
C LEU A 95 12.82 -20.78 -5.50
N GLU A 96 13.91 -21.17 -6.18
CA GLU A 96 14.86 -20.20 -6.76
C GLU A 96 14.20 -19.34 -7.85
N ASN A 97 13.44 -19.95 -8.74
CA ASN A 97 12.71 -19.24 -9.78
C ASN A 97 11.67 -18.26 -9.21
N GLU A 98 10.96 -18.64 -8.14
CA GLU A 98 10.00 -17.80 -7.47
C GLU A 98 10.67 -16.56 -6.85
N ARG A 99 11.83 -16.75 -6.18
CA ARG A 99 12.61 -15.65 -5.62
C ARG A 99 13.13 -14.69 -6.71
N ILE A 100 13.63 -15.23 -7.82
CA ILE A 100 14.12 -14.41 -8.95
C ILE A 100 12.96 -13.65 -9.59
N ALA A 101 11.79 -14.29 -9.77
CA ALA A 101 10.60 -13.65 -10.31
C ALA A 101 10.16 -12.46 -9.43
N GLY A 102 10.16 -12.64 -8.12
CA GLY A 102 9.82 -11.56 -7.18
C GLY A 102 10.77 -10.37 -7.28
N GLN A 103 12.07 -10.61 -7.32
CA GLN A 103 13.08 -9.55 -7.49
C GLN A 103 12.90 -8.79 -8.81
N ARG A 104 12.62 -9.50 -9.90
CA ARG A 104 12.37 -8.90 -11.20
C ARG A 104 11.15 -8.01 -11.18
N VAL A 105 10.03 -8.46 -10.60
CA VAL A 105 8.80 -7.67 -10.49
C VAL A 105 9.03 -6.36 -9.73
N ILE A 106 9.78 -6.40 -8.61
CA ILE A 106 10.13 -5.19 -7.85
C ILE A 106 10.97 -4.22 -8.70
N GLN A 107 11.96 -4.73 -9.43
CA GLN A 107 12.87 -3.91 -10.24
C GLN A 107 12.16 -3.28 -11.44
N GLU A 108 11.32 -4.06 -12.15
CA GLU A 108 10.65 -3.62 -13.36
C GLU A 108 9.44 -2.74 -13.09
N TYR A 109 8.63 -3.06 -12.07
CA TYR A 109 7.32 -2.46 -11.87
C TYR A 109 7.17 -1.62 -10.60
N GLY A 110 8.07 -1.77 -9.61
CA GLY A 110 7.97 -1.02 -8.37
C GLY A 110 7.95 0.51 -8.55
N GLY A 111 8.61 1.01 -9.60
CA GLY A 111 8.56 2.43 -9.96
C GLY A 111 7.21 2.92 -10.50
N GLY A 112 6.30 2.02 -10.87
CA GLY A 112 4.95 2.31 -11.37
C GLY A 112 3.87 2.25 -10.29
N VAL A 113 4.22 1.89 -9.05
CA VAL A 113 3.33 1.90 -7.89
C VAL A 113 3.52 3.20 -7.12
N CYS A 114 2.48 4.01 -6.97
CA CYS A 114 2.56 5.33 -6.34
C CYS A 114 1.90 5.37 -4.96
N LEU A 115 2.45 6.22 -4.09
CA LEU A 115 1.75 6.70 -2.92
C LEU A 115 0.73 7.75 -3.37
N ILE A 116 -0.52 7.58 -3.00
CA ILE A 116 -1.56 8.58 -3.12
C ILE A 116 -1.64 9.31 -1.79
N GLN A 117 -1.46 10.62 -1.82
CA GLN A 117 -1.70 11.52 -0.70
C GLN A 117 -2.81 12.47 -1.04
N ALA A 118 -3.78 12.58 -0.15
CA ALA A 118 -4.85 13.54 -0.31
C ALA A 118 -5.23 14.18 1.02
N SER A 119 -5.75 15.40 0.89
CA SER A 119 -6.40 16.15 1.95
C SER A 119 -7.73 16.67 1.40
N TYR A 120 -8.81 16.55 2.15
CA TYR A 120 -10.11 17.09 1.76
C TYR A 120 -10.79 17.82 2.92
N ALA A 121 -11.72 18.69 2.57
CA ALA A 121 -12.53 19.42 3.54
C ALA A 121 -13.98 19.47 3.05
N PHE A 122 -14.90 19.76 3.95
CA PHE A 122 -16.31 19.93 3.66
C PHE A 122 -16.67 21.41 3.56
N TYR A 123 -17.51 21.74 2.58
CA TYR A 123 -17.94 23.12 2.28
C TYR A 123 -19.45 23.19 2.21
N ASP A 124 -20.03 24.22 2.80
CA ASP A 124 -21.46 24.54 2.71
C ASP A 124 -21.85 25.05 1.30
N GLU A 125 -23.13 25.29 1.08
CA GLU A 125 -23.64 25.79 -0.21
C GLU A 125 -23.13 27.20 -0.56
N ALA A 126 -22.77 28.02 0.44
CA ALA A 126 -22.18 29.34 0.24
C ALA A 126 -20.67 29.28 -0.05
N GLY A 127 -20.06 28.07 0.01
CA GLY A 127 -18.64 27.87 -0.16
C GLY A 127 -17.81 28.09 1.11
N GLY A 128 -18.45 28.21 2.27
CA GLY A 128 -17.79 28.28 3.57
C GLY A 128 -17.26 26.90 3.98
N PRO A 129 -15.97 26.77 4.39
CA PRO A 129 -15.44 25.49 4.86
C PRO A 129 -15.94 25.15 6.27
N LEU A 130 -16.16 23.86 6.51
CA LEU A 130 -16.33 23.34 7.87
C LEU A 130 -15.06 23.62 8.68
N ARG A 131 -15.22 24.11 9.91
CA ARG A 131 -14.10 24.50 10.77
C ARG A 131 -14.09 23.71 12.06
N ASP A 132 -12.89 23.46 12.59
CA ASP A 132 -12.73 22.90 13.92
C ASP A 132 -13.17 23.92 14.97
N ARG A 133 -13.83 23.43 16.01
CA ARG A 133 -14.13 24.25 17.18
C ARG A 133 -12.90 24.47 18.04
N PRO A 134 -12.73 25.65 18.65
CA PRO A 134 -11.73 25.83 19.68
C PRO A 134 -11.98 24.87 20.86
N GLU A 135 -10.95 24.21 21.35
CA GLU A 135 -11.05 23.35 22.54
C GLU A 135 -11.61 24.15 23.73
N GLY A 136 -12.69 23.68 24.34
CA GLY A 136 -13.28 24.23 25.56
C GLY A 136 -14.54 25.07 25.35
N GLU A 137 -15.02 25.30 24.15
CA GLU A 137 -16.32 25.95 23.94
C GLU A 137 -17.47 24.93 24.01
N PRO A 138 -18.52 25.22 24.83
CA PRO A 138 -19.69 24.36 24.86
C PRO A 138 -20.41 24.34 23.51
N ALA A 139 -21.03 23.19 23.18
CA ALA A 139 -21.82 23.08 21.96
C ALA A 139 -22.87 24.18 21.87
N PRO A 140 -23.00 24.95 20.77
CA PRO A 140 -24.09 25.89 20.60
C PRO A 140 -25.43 25.14 20.67
N PRO A 141 -26.50 25.80 21.12
CA PRO A 141 -27.82 25.23 21.04
C PRO A 141 -28.18 24.86 19.61
N ALA A 142 -28.97 23.80 19.40
CA ALA A 142 -29.25 23.17 18.08
C ALA A 142 -29.87 24.12 17.04
N ASP A 143 -30.29 25.30 17.42
CA ASP A 143 -30.89 26.37 16.63
C ASP A 143 -29.91 27.51 16.26
N ALA A 144 -28.66 27.48 16.76
CA ALA A 144 -27.60 28.41 16.41
C ALA A 144 -26.78 27.91 15.21
N ALA A 145 -27.42 27.57 14.11
CA ALA A 145 -26.78 27.29 12.83
C ALA A 145 -26.36 28.61 12.15
N GLY A 146 -25.29 29.23 12.61
CA GLY A 146 -24.77 30.45 12.04
C GLY A 146 -23.54 30.97 12.77
N GLU A 147 -22.43 30.97 12.08
CA GLU A 147 -21.23 31.77 12.37
C GLU A 147 -20.19 31.24 13.37
N ASP A 148 -19.81 29.97 13.30
CA ASP A 148 -18.51 29.54 13.86
C ASP A 148 -17.38 29.70 12.82
N LYS A 149 -17.01 30.95 12.52
CA LYS A 149 -15.92 31.29 11.59
C LYS A 149 -14.53 31.34 12.28
N ALA A 150 -14.42 30.93 13.53
CA ALA A 150 -13.24 31.26 14.36
C ALA A 150 -12.12 30.18 14.36
N GLY A 151 -12.38 28.94 13.94
CA GLY A 151 -11.39 27.86 13.95
C GLY A 151 -10.66 27.65 12.61
N PRO A 152 -9.60 26.81 12.58
CA PRO A 152 -8.98 26.37 11.33
C PRO A 152 -9.96 25.51 10.50
N VAL A 153 -9.73 25.45 9.20
CA VAL A 153 -10.50 24.57 8.32
C VAL A 153 -10.30 23.12 8.78
N HIS A 154 -11.42 22.40 8.97
CA HIS A 154 -11.38 20.97 9.27
C HIS A 154 -10.97 20.21 8.02
N THR A 155 -9.74 19.70 7.99
CA THR A 155 -9.19 18.91 6.90
C THR A 155 -8.93 17.48 7.34
N VAL A 156 -9.23 16.54 6.47
CA VAL A 156 -8.93 15.12 6.66
C VAL A 156 -7.81 14.72 5.70
N ASP A 157 -6.66 14.35 6.28
CA ASP A 157 -5.51 13.84 5.53
C ASP A 157 -5.55 12.31 5.50
N TYR A 158 -5.26 11.73 4.34
CA TYR A 158 -5.18 10.29 4.21
C TYR A 158 -4.19 9.86 3.12
N TYR A 159 -3.86 8.56 3.13
CA TYR A 159 -2.96 7.93 2.21
C TYR A 159 -3.58 6.66 1.62
N GLY A 160 -3.20 6.36 0.39
CA GLY A 160 -3.56 5.14 -0.31
C GLY A 160 -2.46 4.74 -1.30
N THR A 161 -2.70 3.66 -1.99
CA THR A 161 -1.84 3.16 -3.06
C THR A 161 -2.56 3.22 -4.39
N GLY A 162 -1.82 3.44 -5.46
CA GLY A 162 -2.28 3.30 -6.83
C GLY A 162 -1.16 2.82 -7.74
N PHE A 163 -1.48 2.43 -8.96
CA PHE A 163 -0.48 1.97 -9.91
C PHE A 163 -0.84 2.34 -11.36
N LEU A 164 0.19 2.68 -12.13
CA LEU A 164 0.05 3.12 -13.52
C LEU A 164 -0.22 1.92 -14.44
N VAL A 165 -1.27 2.01 -15.26
CA VAL A 165 -1.72 0.92 -16.13
C VAL A 165 -1.61 1.19 -17.62
N ASP A 166 -1.34 2.46 -18.01
CA ASP A 166 -1.06 2.81 -19.39
C ASP A 166 -0.19 4.08 -19.52
N ARG A 167 0.19 4.37 -20.75
CA ARG A 167 1.01 5.55 -21.09
C ARG A 167 0.21 6.86 -21.17
N ASP A 168 -1.11 6.77 -21.13
CA ASP A 168 -2.00 7.93 -21.08
C ASP A 168 -2.11 8.51 -19.67
N GLY A 169 -1.50 7.86 -18.68
CA GLY A 169 -1.46 8.31 -17.29
C GLY A 169 -2.60 7.79 -16.44
N ARG A 170 -3.25 6.66 -16.81
CA ARG A 170 -4.28 6.06 -15.98
C ARG A 170 -3.68 5.27 -14.84
N ILE A 171 -4.23 5.50 -13.66
CA ILE A 171 -3.85 4.86 -12.40
C ILE A 171 -5.08 4.12 -11.88
N LEU A 172 -4.92 2.82 -11.58
CA LEU A 172 -5.92 2.05 -10.85
C LEU A 172 -5.70 2.20 -9.34
N THR A 173 -6.81 2.28 -8.61
CA THR A 173 -6.87 2.33 -7.14
C THR A 173 -8.27 1.90 -6.67
N ASN A 174 -8.50 1.91 -5.35
CA ASN A 174 -9.85 1.74 -4.82
C ASN A 174 -10.70 3.01 -4.92
N ARG A 175 -12.03 2.84 -4.95
CA ARG A 175 -12.97 3.96 -4.94
C ARG A 175 -12.89 4.74 -3.63
N HIS A 176 -12.79 4.07 -2.48
CA HIS A 176 -12.64 4.76 -1.20
C HIS A 176 -11.34 5.57 -1.08
N VAL A 177 -10.30 5.27 -1.90
CA VAL A 177 -9.09 6.09 -2.03
C VAL A 177 -9.33 7.27 -2.96
N ALA A 178 -10.11 7.08 -4.01
CA ALA A 178 -10.44 8.14 -4.98
C ALA A 178 -11.57 9.06 -4.50
N GLU A 179 -12.48 8.57 -3.66
CA GLU A 179 -13.60 9.28 -3.06
C GLU A 179 -13.71 8.86 -1.57
N PRO A 180 -12.88 9.39 -0.65
CA PRO A 180 -12.82 8.95 0.74
C PRO A 180 -14.11 9.17 1.54
N TRP A 181 -15.02 9.94 1.00
CA TRP A 181 -16.37 10.15 1.52
C TRP A 181 -17.40 9.12 1.04
N TRP A 182 -16.99 8.17 0.17
CA TRP A 182 -17.88 7.10 -0.30
C TRP A 182 -18.06 6.03 0.78
N ASN A 183 -19.31 5.70 1.13
CA ASN A 183 -19.68 4.78 2.21
C ASN A 183 -19.12 5.18 3.59
N ASP A 184 -19.01 6.50 3.85
CA ASP A 184 -18.58 7.05 5.14
C ASP A 184 -19.77 7.69 5.87
N ASP A 185 -20.13 7.14 7.04
CA ASP A 185 -21.27 7.61 7.84
C ASP A 185 -21.15 9.08 8.26
N THR A 186 -19.93 9.59 8.43
CA THR A 186 -19.70 10.99 8.81
C THR A 186 -19.91 11.90 7.63
N ALA A 187 -19.41 11.52 6.46
CA ALA A 187 -19.63 12.24 5.22
C ALA A 187 -21.13 12.28 4.86
N ASP A 188 -21.85 11.17 5.03
CA ASP A 188 -23.31 11.11 4.79
C ASP A 188 -24.09 12.06 5.71
N ARG A 189 -23.72 12.11 7.00
CA ARG A 189 -24.34 13.08 7.94
C ARG A 189 -24.05 14.53 7.57
N LEU A 190 -22.80 14.82 7.15
CA LEU A 190 -22.44 16.16 6.70
C LEU A 190 -23.14 16.53 5.39
N ALA A 191 -23.28 15.58 4.47
CA ALA A 191 -24.03 15.77 3.23
C ALA A 191 -25.51 16.07 3.51
N ALA A 192 -26.14 15.36 4.45
CA ALA A 192 -27.49 15.63 4.90
C ALA A 192 -27.65 17.04 5.56
N ALA A 193 -26.56 17.58 6.14
CA ALA A 193 -26.49 18.93 6.69
C ALA A 193 -26.13 20.00 5.62
N GLY A 194 -26.06 19.65 4.32
CA GLY A 194 -25.79 20.55 3.22
C GLY A 194 -24.32 20.78 2.88
N TYR A 195 -23.40 20.04 3.50
CA TYR A 195 -21.97 20.13 3.22
C TYR A 195 -21.59 19.21 2.06
N LYS A 196 -20.63 19.64 1.23
CA LYS A 196 -20.06 18.86 0.13
C LYS A 196 -18.56 18.73 0.29
N PRO A 197 -17.99 17.53 0.15
CA PRO A 197 -16.56 17.32 0.22
C PRO A 197 -15.86 17.87 -1.02
N ARG A 198 -14.67 18.42 -0.83
CA ARG A 198 -13.76 18.86 -1.92
C ARG A 198 -12.33 18.56 -1.53
N PHE A 199 -11.56 18.09 -2.49
CA PHE A 199 -10.12 17.96 -2.29
C PHE A 199 -9.47 19.33 -2.11
N VAL A 200 -8.59 19.41 -1.11
CA VAL A 200 -7.63 20.50 -0.91
C VAL A 200 -6.35 20.16 -1.68
N THR A 201 -5.88 18.90 -1.52
CA THR A 201 -4.78 18.31 -2.30
C THR A 201 -5.15 16.89 -2.70
N PHE A 202 -4.75 16.47 -3.91
CA PHE A 202 -4.91 15.10 -4.37
C PHE A 202 -3.77 14.76 -5.33
N ARG A 203 -2.78 14.01 -4.86
CA ARG A 203 -1.50 13.84 -5.53
C ARG A 203 -0.99 12.41 -5.48
N ALA A 204 -0.28 12.02 -6.55
CA ALA A 204 0.47 10.77 -6.64
C ALA A 204 1.98 11.04 -6.58
N PHE A 205 2.68 10.25 -5.77
CA PHE A 205 4.13 10.25 -5.65
C PHE A 205 4.67 8.92 -6.14
N PHE A 206 5.33 8.93 -7.30
CA PHE A 206 5.99 7.75 -7.83
C PHE A 206 7.44 7.65 -7.36
N PRO A 207 7.97 6.45 -7.13
CA PRO A 207 9.39 6.24 -6.88
C PRO A 207 10.25 6.88 -7.97
N ASN A 208 11.39 7.45 -7.56
CA ASN A 208 12.36 8.10 -8.47
C ASN A 208 11.81 9.32 -9.26
N GLN A 209 10.64 9.85 -8.87
CA GLN A 209 10.12 11.12 -9.35
C GLN A 209 10.23 12.14 -8.22
N GLN A 210 10.88 13.30 -8.47
CA GLN A 210 11.08 14.32 -7.44
C GLN A 210 9.83 15.10 -7.11
N ASP A 211 9.02 15.39 -8.15
CA ASP A 211 7.81 16.16 -8.02
C ASP A 211 6.58 15.25 -8.11
N PRO A 212 5.52 15.54 -7.33
CA PRO A 212 4.27 14.83 -7.40
C PRO A 212 3.54 15.08 -8.73
N PHE A 213 2.51 14.29 -8.94
CA PHE A 213 1.55 14.43 -10.03
C PHE A 213 0.18 14.74 -9.43
N ASP A 214 -0.47 15.78 -9.92
CA ASP A 214 -1.86 16.05 -9.56
C ASP A 214 -2.77 14.97 -10.15
N LEU A 215 -3.71 14.50 -9.33
CA LEU A 215 -4.64 13.44 -9.64
C LEU A 215 -6.01 14.02 -9.99
N VAL A 216 -6.66 13.40 -10.97
CA VAL A 216 -8.06 13.65 -11.31
C VAL A 216 -8.81 12.32 -11.38
N LEU A 217 -10.01 12.24 -10.82
CA LEU A 217 -10.87 11.08 -10.98
C LEU A 217 -11.38 11.02 -12.43
N GLU A 218 -11.04 9.95 -13.16
CA GLU A 218 -11.51 9.73 -14.54
C GLU A 218 -12.76 8.84 -14.57
N ARG A 219 -12.74 7.73 -13.83
CA ARG A 219 -13.86 6.79 -13.73
C ARG A 219 -13.91 6.11 -12.36
N LYS A 220 -15.08 5.65 -11.98
CA LYS A 220 -15.29 4.82 -10.79
C LYS A 220 -16.28 3.70 -11.10
N SER A 221 -16.17 2.60 -10.39
CA SER A 221 -17.16 1.53 -10.45
C SER A 221 -18.34 1.87 -9.53
N GLU A 222 -19.54 1.55 -9.98
CA GLU A 222 -20.74 1.69 -9.14
C GLU A 222 -20.97 0.46 -8.24
N SER A 223 -20.40 -0.69 -8.62
CA SER A 223 -20.63 -1.98 -7.93
C SER A 223 -19.43 -2.49 -7.14
N MET A 224 -18.22 -2.03 -7.46
CA MET A 224 -16.98 -2.49 -6.86
C MET A 224 -16.21 -1.30 -6.27
N ASP A 225 -15.39 -1.57 -5.27
CA ASP A 225 -14.50 -0.56 -4.67
C ASP A 225 -13.27 -0.32 -5.56
N LEU A 226 -13.49 0.18 -6.79
CA LEU A 226 -12.48 0.45 -7.81
C LEU A 226 -12.67 1.82 -8.45
N ALA A 227 -11.56 2.49 -8.76
CA ALA A 227 -11.53 3.74 -9.50
C ALA A 227 -10.32 3.81 -10.44
N VAL A 228 -10.48 4.61 -11.48
CA VAL A 228 -9.43 5.04 -12.39
C VAL A 228 -9.16 6.52 -12.15
N LEU A 229 -7.96 6.84 -11.77
CA LEU A 229 -7.45 8.20 -11.69
C LEU A 229 -6.60 8.50 -12.92
N ARG A 230 -6.37 9.78 -13.17
CA ARG A 230 -5.53 10.22 -14.27
C ARG A 230 -4.49 11.23 -13.81
N VAL A 231 -3.27 11.10 -14.35
CA VAL A 231 -2.17 12.05 -14.21
C VAL A 231 -1.65 12.50 -15.58
N GLU A 232 -1.08 13.69 -15.64
CA GLU A 232 -0.32 14.14 -16.80
C GLU A 232 1.15 13.75 -16.65
N LEU A 233 1.61 12.75 -17.40
CA LEU A 233 2.99 12.27 -17.31
C LEU A 233 4.02 13.30 -17.81
N ARG A 234 3.66 14.22 -18.73
CA ARG A 234 4.53 15.30 -19.25
C ARG A 234 5.93 14.79 -19.69
N GLY A 235 5.96 13.62 -20.32
CA GLY A 235 7.21 13.00 -20.78
C GLY A 235 8.04 12.32 -19.70
N ARG A 236 7.62 12.34 -18.43
CA ARG A 236 8.27 11.58 -17.34
C ARG A 236 8.09 10.08 -17.55
N LYS A 237 9.15 9.32 -17.32
CA LYS A 237 9.14 7.87 -17.48
C LYS A 237 8.71 7.21 -16.17
N VAL A 238 7.54 6.62 -16.18
CA VAL A 238 6.99 5.81 -15.09
C VAL A 238 6.68 4.42 -15.65
N PRO A 239 7.09 3.32 -15.02
CA PRO A 239 6.76 1.98 -15.45
C PRO A 239 5.26 1.74 -15.49
N VAL A 240 4.77 1.12 -16.56
CA VAL A 240 3.38 0.69 -16.72
C VAL A 240 3.28 -0.76 -16.28
N LEU A 241 2.33 -1.08 -15.42
CA LEU A 241 2.13 -2.43 -14.91
C LEU A 241 1.28 -3.26 -15.89
N PRO A 242 1.73 -4.47 -16.26
CA PRO A 242 0.95 -5.36 -17.11
C PRO A 242 -0.23 -5.97 -16.31
N LEU A 243 -1.42 -5.94 -16.89
CA LEU A 243 -2.62 -6.53 -16.29
C LEU A 243 -2.84 -7.95 -16.81
N ASP A 244 -3.17 -8.88 -15.94
CA ASP A 244 -3.59 -10.23 -16.34
C ASP A 244 -5.02 -10.19 -16.91
N ARG A 245 -5.13 -10.38 -18.22
CA ARG A 245 -6.41 -10.41 -18.92
C ARG A 245 -7.03 -11.83 -18.96
N SER A 246 -6.31 -12.85 -18.48
CA SER A 246 -6.79 -14.23 -18.49
C SER A 246 -7.74 -14.52 -17.32
N GLY A 247 -7.66 -13.76 -16.24
CA GLY A 247 -8.52 -13.91 -15.06
C GLY A 247 -8.30 -15.23 -14.30
N THR A 248 -7.10 -15.81 -14.37
CA THR A 248 -6.78 -17.16 -13.88
C THR A 248 -6.14 -17.18 -12.48
N ALA A 249 -6.60 -16.33 -11.56
CA ALA A 249 -6.18 -16.46 -10.16
C ALA A 249 -6.70 -17.80 -9.58
N VAL A 250 -5.82 -18.57 -8.91
CA VAL A 250 -6.13 -19.88 -8.37
C VAL A 250 -5.69 -19.98 -6.91
N ALA A 251 -6.49 -20.58 -6.04
CA ALA A 251 -6.13 -20.87 -4.65
C ALA A 251 -4.83 -21.69 -4.56
N GLY A 252 -3.95 -21.36 -3.62
CA GLY A 252 -2.60 -21.92 -3.49
C GLY A 252 -1.55 -21.28 -4.38
N GLN A 253 -1.92 -20.38 -5.28
CA GLN A 253 -0.95 -19.68 -6.14
C GLN A 253 -0.13 -18.68 -5.32
N PRO A 254 1.22 -18.65 -5.48
CA PRO A 254 2.04 -17.61 -4.90
C PRO A 254 1.74 -16.26 -5.54
N MET A 255 1.75 -15.21 -4.71
CA MET A 255 1.45 -13.84 -5.10
C MET A 255 2.34 -12.84 -4.37
N MET A 256 2.36 -11.61 -4.89
CA MET A 256 3.11 -10.50 -4.32
C MET A 256 2.22 -9.25 -4.28
N VAL A 257 2.21 -8.58 -3.15
CA VAL A 257 1.54 -7.26 -2.98
C VAL A 257 2.60 -6.17 -2.97
N MET A 258 2.31 -5.05 -3.63
CA MET A 258 3.08 -3.82 -3.50
C MET A 258 2.18 -2.66 -3.09
N GLY A 259 2.64 -1.85 -2.11
CA GLY A 259 1.87 -0.69 -1.68
C GLY A 259 2.60 0.16 -0.66
N TYR A 260 1.85 1.07 -0.06
CA TYR A 260 2.34 1.99 0.96
C TYR A 260 1.57 1.78 2.28
N PRO A 261 1.72 0.61 2.92
CA PRO A 261 1.07 0.34 4.20
C PRO A 261 1.47 1.39 5.22
N THR A 262 0.51 1.87 6.04
CA THR A 262 0.64 3.00 6.98
C THR A 262 1.11 4.33 6.36
N GLY A 263 1.11 4.45 5.02
CA GLY A 263 1.37 5.71 4.32
C GLY A 263 2.71 6.36 4.70
N LEU A 264 2.65 7.63 5.12
CA LEU A 264 3.81 8.44 5.48
C LEU A 264 4.62 7.85 6.65
N GLU A 265 3.95 7.26 7.64
CA GLU A 265 4.59 6.72 8.84
C GLU A 265 5.60 5.63 8.52
N ALA A 266 5.25 4.69 7.63
CA ALA A 266 6.17 3.63 7.21
C ALA A 266 7.38 4.19 6.42
N ILE A 267 7.17 5.24 5.65
CA ILE A 267 8.25 5.89 4.90
C ILE A 267 9.23 6.57 5.87
N LEU A 268 8.72 7.34 6.82
CA LEU A 268 9.53 7.97 7.88
C LEU A 268 10.27 6.94 8.72
N ALA A 269 9.61 5.82 9.07
CA ALA A 269 10.23 4.76 9.85
C ALA A 269 11.36 4.02 9.10
N LYS A 270 11.37 4.01 7.76
CA LYS A 270 12.43 3.41 6.93
C LYS A 270 13.59 4.38 6.64
N ALA A 271 13.37 5.68 6.79
CA ALA A 271 14.39 6.69 6.57
C ALA A 271 15.37 6.78 7.74
N GLU A 272 16.58 7.28 7.48
CA GLU A 272 17.57 7.53 8.55
C GLU A 272 17.04 8.59 9.52
N SER A 273 17.22 8.36 10.82
CA SER A 273 16.68 9.24 11.86
C SER A 273 17.18 10.71 11.74
N GLY A 274 18.40 10.92 11.25
CA GLY A 274 18.95 12.26 11.00
C GLY A 274 18.22 12.99 9.88
N VAL A 275 17.89 12.27 8.80
CA VAL A 275 17.14 12.80 7.65
C VAL A 275 15.70 13.14 8.07
N VAL A 276 15.03 12.24 8.80
CA VAL A 276 13.69 12.48 9.33
C VAL A 276 13.66 13.72 10.21
N LYS A 277 14.60 13.85 11.15
CA LYS A 277 14.70 15.01 12.03
C LYS A 277 14.86 16.30 11.23
N GLN A 278 15.77 16.33 10.25
CA GLN A 278 15.99 17.49 9.39
C GLN A 278 14.74 17.87 8.60
N ILE A 279 14.03 16.90 8.03
CA ILE A 279 12.79 17.16 7.29
C ILE A 279 11.73 17.77 8.20
N LEU A 280 11.49 17.17 9.38
CA LEU A 280 10.48 17.66 10.32
C LEU A 280 10.83 19.07 10.87
N GLU A 281 12.11 19.37 11.12
CA GLU A 281 12.56 20.68 11.55
C GLU A 281 12.41 21.75 10.46
N THR A 282 12.62 21.41 9.19
CA THR A 282 12.57 22.36 8.07
C THR A 282 11.19 22.53 7.46
N GLN A 283 10.39 21.48 7.38
CA GLN A 283 9.07 21.50 6.75
C GLN A 283 7.92 21.74 7.74
N GLY A 284 8.19 21.57 9.04
CA GLY A 284 7.15 21.64 10.07
C GLY A 284 6.20 20.43 10.03
N PRO A 285 5.03 20.51 10.67
CA PRO A 285 4.10 19.38 10.81
C PRO A 285 3.23 19.10 9.58
N SER A 286 3.38 19.83 8.48
CA SER A 286 2.56 19.63 7.28
C SER A 286 2.90 18.30 6.61
N SER A 287 1.94 17.37 6.61
CA SER A 287 2.04 16.06 5.96
C SER A 287 2.41 16.18 4.47
N GLU A 288 1.82 17.16 3.78
CA GLU A 288 2.10 17.46 2.37
C GLU A 288 3.57 17.86 2.15
N ARG A 289 4.08 18.84 2.89
CA ARG A 289 5.48 19.30 2.76
C ARG A 289 6.48 18.22 3.14
N VAL A 290 6.17 17.41 4.15
CA VAL A 290 7.01 16.29 4.56
C VAL A 290 7.06 15.24 3.45
N THR A 291 5.92 14.88 2.85
CA THR A 291 5.86 13.91 1.75
C THR A 291 6.63 14.41 0.52
N GLU A 292 6.49 15.69 0.15
CA GLU A 292 7.28 16.28 -0.94
C GLU A 292 8.79 16.25 -0.66
N ALA A 293 9.21 16.56 0.58
CA ALA A 293 10.61 16.50 0.95
C ALA A 293 11.18 15.07 0.85
N LEU A 294 10.41 14.07 1.27
CA LEU A 294 10.76 12.65 1.13
C LEU A 294 10.85 12.24 -0.35
N SER A 295 9.92 12.73 -1.19
CA SER A 295 9.93 12.48 -2.63
C SER A 295 11.20 13.02 -3.29
N ARG A 296 11.57 14.27 -3.02
CA ARG A 296 12.80 14.90 -3.54
C ARG A 296 14.06 14.16 -3.13
N GLN A 297 14.05 13.50 -1.98
CA GLN A 297 15.17 12.68 -1.50
C GLN A 297 15.12 11.22 -1.98
N GLY A 298 14.14 10.85 -2.81
CA GLY A 298 13.99 9.49 -3.36
C GLY A 298 13.64 8.44 -2.29
N LEU A 299 13.02 8.86 -1.17
CA LEU A 299 12.64 8.00 -0.06
C LEU A 299 11.26 7.38 -0.21
N ILE A 300 10.45 7.85 -1.17
CA ILE A 300 9.15 7.26 -1.50
C ILE A 300 9.38 5.96 -2.28
N ARG A 301 9.17 4.82 -1.60
CA ARG A 301 9.34 3.48 -2.19
C ARG A 301 8.26 2.55 -1.63
N PRO A 302 7.57 1.76 -2.48
CA PRO A 302 6.57 0.82 -2.00
C PRO A 302 7.20 -0.27 -1.13
N THR A 303 6.43 -0.80 -0.22
CA THR A 303 6.73 -2.04 0.49
C THR A 303 6.21 -3.20 -0.34
N THR A 304 6.95 -4.30 -0.34
CA THR A 304 6.55 -5.52 -1.02
C THR A 304 6.45 -6.64 -0.01
N THR A 305 5.35 -7.36 -0.03
CA THR A 305 5.12 -8.58 0.76
C THR A 305 4.73 -9.73 -0.18
N GLN A 306 5.04 -10.95 0.22
CA GLN A 306 4.74 -12.17 -0.53
C GLN A 306 3.81 -13.06 0.30
N GLY A 307 3.02 -13.87 -0.36
CA GLY A 307 2.11 -14.81 0.24
C GLY A 307 1.45 -15.69 -0.81
N HIS A 308 0.34 -16.30 -0.45
CA HIS A 308 -0.43 -17.18 -1.31
C HIS A 308 -1.90 -16.76 -1.36
N ILE A 309 -2.54 -17.07 -2.48
CA ILE A 309 -3.99 -16.97 -2.60
C ILE A 309 -4.61 -18.09 -1.77
N GLY A 310 -5.40 -17.71 -0.77
CA GLY A 310 -6.12 -18.67 0.09
C GLY A 310 -7.44 -19.13 -0.52
N ASP A 311 -8.17 -18.20 -1.15
CA ASP A 311 -9.47 -18.48 -1.79
C ASP A 311 -9.75 -17.52 -2.95
N VAL A 312 -10.55 -17.95 -3.90
CA VAL A 312 -11.00 -17.14 -5.04
C VAL A 312 -12.51 -17.29 -5.21
N THR A 313 -13.22 -16.20 -5.04
CA THR A 313 -14.64 -16.11 -5.36
C THR A 313 -14.85 -15.33 -6.66
N ARG A 314 -16.10 -15.09 -7.03
CA ARG A 314 -16.38 -14.25 -8.19
C ARG A 314 -15.95 -12.81 -8.00
N THR A 315 -16.08 -12.25 -6.79
CA THR A 315 -15.85 -10.83 -6.46
C THR A 315 -14.59 -10.59 -5.67
N ASP A 316 -14.02 -11.62 -5.04
CA ASP A 316 -12.94 -11.46 -4.05
C ASP A 316 -11.86 -12.51 -4.23
N ILE A 317 -10.64 -12.09 -4.01
CA ILE A 317 -9.46 -12.93 -3.80
C ILE A 317 -9.01 -12.75 -2.35
N VAL A 318 -8.97 -13.85 -1.59
CA VAL A 318 -8.48 -13.89 -0.21
C VAL A 318 -7.01 -14.30 -0.24
N PHE A 319 -6.15 -13.62 0.52
CA PHE A 319 -4.72 -13.90 0.55
C PHE A 319 -4.10 -13.67 1.93
N ASP A 320 -2.92 -14.26 2.19
CA ASP A 320 -2.23 -14.27 3.47
C ASP A 320 -0.99 -13.34 3.56
N ALA A 321 -0.66 -12.61 2.49
CA ALA A 321 0.43 -11.66 2.53
C ALA A 321 0.14 -10.51 3.51
N ALA A 322 1.16 -10.09 4.26
CA ALA A 322 1.02 -9.02 5.23
C ALA A 322 0.77 -7.68 4.56
N THR A 323 -0.32 -7.01 4.95
CA THR A 323 -0.66 -5.64 4.53
C THR A 323 -1.35 -4.89 5.67
N THR A 324 -1.52 -3.58 5.52
CA THR A 324 -2.20 -2.71 6.50
C THR A 324 -2.92 -1.56 5.79
N GLN A 325 -3.56 -0.67 6.56
CA GLN A 325 -4.14 0.57 6.04
C GLN A 325 -3.10 1.34 5.21
N GLY A 326 -3.53 1.94 4.09
CA GLY A 326 -2.65 2.60 3.11
C GLY A 326 -2.16 1.66 1.99
N GLY A 327 -2.21 0.33 2.17
CA GLY A 327 -2.05 -0.66 1.11
C GLY A 327 -3.20 -0.65 0.10
N SER A 328 -4.39 -0.21 0.52
CA SER A 328 -5.60 -0.11 -0.33
C SER A 328 -5.30 0.54 -1.68
N GLY A 329 -5.72 -0.10 -2.77
CA GLY A 329 -5.43 0.26 -4.14
C GLY A 329 -4.11 -0.31 -4.68
N GLY A 330 -3.38 -1.09 -3.87
CA GLY A 330 -2.14 -1.74 -4.26
C GLY A 330 -2.35 -2.89 -5.24
N PRO A 331 -1.41 -3.08 -6.21
CA PRO A 331 -1.45 -4.19 -7.15
C PRO A 331 -1.02 -5.50 -6.48
N ILE A 332 -1.71 -6.57 -6.82
CA ILE A 332 -1.32 -7.95 -6.52
C ILE A 332 -0.80 -8.60 -7.81
N PHE A 333 0.42 -9.10 -7.76
CA PHE A 333 1.09 -9.72 -8.90
C PHE A 333 1.08 -11.25 -8.80
N ASN A 334 0.97 -11.90 -9.95
CA ASN A 334 1.32 -13.31 -10.13
C ASN A 334 2.84 -13.48 -10.33
N LYS A 335 3.30 -14.73 -10.40
CA LYS A 335 4.72 -15.06 -10.64
C LYS A 335 5.25 -14.61 -12.01
N GLN A 336 4.39 -14.30 -12.97
CA GLN A 336 4.75 -13.75 -14.26
C GLN A 336 4.95 -12.22 -14.23
N GLY A 337 4.65 -11.57 -13.12
CA GLY A 337 4.72 -10.13 -12.95
C GLY A 337 3.51 -9.37 -13.50
N GLN A 338 2.38 -10.05 -13.71
CA GLN A 338 1.14 -9.44 -14.14
C GLN A 338 0.25 -9.16 -12.93
N VAL A 339 -0.46 -8.05 -12.95
CA VAL A 339 -1.42 -7.69 -11.89
C VAL A 339 -2.68 -8.53 -12.07
N ILE A 340 -3.03 -9.30 -11.03
CA ILE A 340 -4.20 -10.20 -10.98
C ILE A 340 -5.35 -9.63 -10.14
N ALA A 341 -5.07 -8.68 -9.24
CA ALA A 341 -6.08 -8.09 -8.36
C ALA A 341 -5.62 -6.72 -7.83
N VAL A 342 -6.58 -5.99 -7.24
CA VAL A 342 -6.38 -4.73 -6.51
C VAL A 342 -6.75 -4.95 -5.05
N GLU A 343 -5.79 -4.76 -4.13
CA GLU A 343 -6.02 -4.87 -2.69
C GLU A 343 -7.02 -3.81 -2.21
N TYR A 344 -7.98 -4.18 -1.31
CA TYR A 344 -8.95 -3.21 -0.84
C TYR A 344 -9.27 -3.25 0.66
N ALA A 345 -9.06 -4.37 1.35
CA ALA A 345 -9.41 -4.50 2.76
C ALA A 345 -8.53 -5.47 3.53
N LEU A 346 -8.32 -5.15 4.80
CA LEU A 346 -7.74 -6.02 5.82
C LEU A 346 -8.81 -6.36 6.86
N LEU A 347 -9.13 -7.64 7.05
CA LEU A 347 -10.00 -8.09 8.13
C LEU A 347 -9.16 -8.59 9.32
N THR A 348 -8.90 -7.71 10.29
CA THR A 348 -8.15 -8.05 11.51
C THR A 348 -8.78 -9.17 12.34
N LYS A 349 -10.09 -9.40 12.20
CA LYS A 349 -10.83 -10.46 12.91
C LYS A 349 -10.75 -11.84 12.24
N PHE A 350 -10.18 -11.96 11.05
CA PHE A 350 -10.14 -13.20 10.25
C PHE A 350 -8.73 -13.78 10.15
N GLY A 351 -7.98 -13.81 11.25
CA GLY A 351 -6.68 -14.49 11.30
C GLY A 351 -5.57 -13.84 10.47
N GLY A 352 -5.74 -12.57 10.06
CA GLY A 352 -4.73 -11.83 9.27
C GLY A 352 -4.88 -11.99 7.75
N ASN A 353 -5.97 -12.55 7.26
CA ASN A 353 -6.26 -12.61 5.82
C ASN A 353 -6.68 -11.24 5.30
N SER A 354 -6.26 -10.95 4.08
CA SER A 354 -6.56 -9.73 3.33
C SER A 354 -7.40 -10.04 2.09
N PHE A 355 -8.03 -9.03 1.53
CA PHE A 355 -8.96 -9.14 0.43
C PHE A 355 -8.55 -8.25 -0.74
N ALA A 356 -8.79 -8.74 -1.94
CA ALA A 356 -8.54 -8.01 -3.18
C ALA A 356 -9.66 -8.25 -4.20
N ILE A 357 -9.89 -7.27 -5.05
CA ILE A 357 -10.85 -7.35 -6.14
C ILE A 357 -10.12 -7.89 -7.38
N PRO A 358 -10.65 -8.94 -8.05
CA PRO A 358 -10.06 -9.45 -9.27
C PRO A 358 -9.86 -8.38 -10.33
N ILE A 359 -8.72 -8.41 -11.02
CA ILE A 359 -8.33 -7.37 -11.98
C ILE A 359 -9.29 -7.24 -13.16
N SER A 360 -10.08 -8.27 -13.48
CA SER A 360 -11.10 -8.24 -14.53
C SER A 360 -12.09 -7.09 -14.34
N TYR A 361 -12.52 -6.82 -13.10
CA TYR A 361 -13.41 -5.70 -12.80
C TYR A 361 -12.75 -4.32 -13.03
N ALA A 362 -11.45 -4.21 -12.76
CA ALA A 362 -10.72 -2.98 -13.03
C ALA A 362 -10.49 -2.76 -14.53
N ILE A 363 -10.28 -3.83 -15.30
CA ILE A 363 -10.13 -3.77 -16.77
C ILE A 363 -11.40 -3.23 -17.43
N GLU A 364 -12.60 -3.54 -16.91
CA GLU A 364 -13.88 -3.04 -17.42
C GLU A 364 -13.99 -1.49 -17.30
N LEU A 365 -13.28 -0.89 -16.36
CA LEU A 365 -13.24 0.59 -16.21
C LEU A 365 -12.28 1.26 -17.18
N LEU A 366 -11.35 0.51 -17.77
CA LEU A 366 -10.39 1.05 -18.70
C LEU A 366 -10.98 1.13 -20.13
N PRO A 367 -10.52 2.09 -20.96
CA PRO A 367 -10.93 2.10 -22.36
C PRO A 367 -10.46 0.81 -23.06
N PRO A 368 -11.17 0.41 -24.13
CA PRO A 368 -10.71 -0.71 -24.96
C PRO A 368 -9.26 -0.48 -25.40
N SER A 369 -8.45 -1.54 -25.32
CA SER A 369 -7.07 -1.48 -25.82
C SER A 369 -7.09 -1.21 -27.32
N SER A 370 -6.49 -0.10 -27.75
CA SER A 370 -6.26 0.22 -29.16
C SER A 370 -5.21 -0.72 -29.79
#